data_66566be922651c0b9cecce9bf0854975
#
_entry.id   66566be922651c0b9cecce9bf0854975
#
_cell.length_a   1.000
_cell.length_b   1.000
_cell.length_c   1.000
_cell.angle_alpha   90.00
_cell.angle_beta   90.00
_cell.angle_gamma   90.00
#
_symmetry.space_group_name_H-M   'P 1'
#
loop_
_entity.id
_entity.type
_entity.pdbx_description
1 polymer ?
#
loop_
_entity_poly.entity_id
_entity_poly.type
_entity_poly.pdbx_seq_one_letter_code
_entity_poly.pdbx_strand_id
1 'polypeptide(L)'
;IRLARALEPYNIWWFEEPVPVESTHALRQVRENVGVPICVGERLHTRWEFVPILENELADFIMPDVTWTGGISELKKIATMAEAYYVPISPHDASGPINVLAGAHAMASVPNHYRVETHSAKLNAYDVFIDHPLDIRGDKIYLSDRPGLGIELDKDYMRAHVVAGYGG
;
A
#
# COMPACT_ATOMS: atom_id res chain seq x y z
N ILE A 1 -10.67 -16.63 -11.33
CA ILE A 1 -11.12 -17.85 -10.62
C ILE A 1 -10.21 -19.02 -10.98
N ARG A 2 -10.09 -19.40 -12.26
CA ARG A 2 -9.28 -20.58 -12.66
C ARG A 2 -7.81 -20.49 -12.20
N LEU A 3 -7.17 -19.33 -12.34
CA LEU A 3 -5.79 -19.13 -11.88
C LEU A 3 -5.70 -19.20 -10.35
N ALA A 4 -6.59 -18.52 -9.63
CA ALA A 4 -6.61 -18.54 -8.18
C ALA A 4 -6.75 -19.97 -7.63
N ARG A 5 -7.68 -20.76 -8.19
CA ARG A 5 -7.84 -22.17 -7.81
C ARG A 5 -6.60 -23.02 -8.10
N ALA A 6 -5.86 -22.74 -9.18
CA ALA A 6 -4.62 -23.43 -9.47
C ALA A 6 -3.50 -23.07 -8.47
N LEU A 7 -3.60 -21.93 -7.79
CA LEU A 7 -2.65 -21.48 -6.78
C LEU A 7 -2.98 -21.94 -5.35
N GLU A 8 -4.20 -22.40 -5.09
CA GLU A 8 -4.61 -22.90 -3.75
C GLU A 8 -3.64 -23.92 -3.14
N PRO A 9 -3.12 -24.94 -3.88
CA PRO A 9 -2.21 -25.92 -3.31
C PRO A 9 -0.86 -25.33 -2.83
N TYR A 10 -0.51 -24.14 -3.27
CA TYR A 10 0.75 -23.48 -2.91
C TYR A 10 0.66 -22.61 -1.66
N ASN A 11 -0.54 -22.51 -1.05
CA ASN A 11 -0.78 -21.73 0.16
C ASN A 11 -0.21 -20.31 0.05
N ILE A 12 -0.50 -19.63 -1.05
CA ILE A 12 -0.04 -18.26 -1.31
C ILE A 12 -0.61 -17.29 -0.27
N TRP A 13 0.11 -16.22 -0.03
CA TRP A 13 -0.25 -15.24 1.00
C TRP A 13 -1.54 -14.50 0.68
N TRP A 14 -1.65 -14.03 -0.56
CA TRP A 14 -2.89 -13.51 -1.15
C TRP A 14 -2.84 -13.55 -2.68
N PHE A 15 -4.00 -13.42 -3.28
CA PHE A 15 -4.20 -13.18 -4.69
C PHE A 15 -4.63 -11.73 -4.87
N GLU A 16 -3.75 -10.92 -5.46
CA GLU A 16 -3.88 -9.47 -5.49
C GLU A 16 -4.63 -9.00 -6.72
N GLU A 17 -5.49 -7.98 -6.53
CA GLU A 17 -6.22 -7.27 -7.58
C GLU A 17 -6.77 -8.19 -8.68
N PRO A 18 -7.57 -9.22 -8.34
CA PRO A 18 -7.92 -10.30 -9.27
C PRO A 18 -8.79 -9.87 -10.43
N VAL A 19 -9.40 -8.69 -10.36
CA VAL A 19 -10.32 -8.11 -11.36
C VAL A 19 -10.13 -6.60 -11.45
N PRO A 20 -10.64 -5.93 -12.51
CA PRO A 20 -10.67 -4.47 -12.58
C PRO A 20 -11.40 -3.87 -11.37
N VAL A 21 -10.82 -2.81 -10.80
CA VAL A 21 -11.26 -2.17 -9.55
C VAL A 21 -12.71 -1.64 -9.62
N GLU A 22 -13.17 -1.28 -10.81
CA GLU A 22 -14.51 -0.75 -11.07
C GLU A 22 -15.62 -1.81 -10.89
N SER A 23 -15.26 -3.10 -10.81
CA SER A 23 -16.24 -4.18 -10.76
C SER A 23 -16.24 -4.94 -9.42
N THR A 24 -16.88 -4.37 -8.41
CA THR A 24 -17.15 -5.08 -7.15
C THR A 24 -17.99 -6.35 -7.35
N HIS A 25 -18.84 -6.39 -8.39
CA HIS A 25 -19.58 -7.60 -8.76
C HIS A 25 -18.63 -8.73 -9.20
N ALA A 26 -17.66 -8.44 -10.08
CA ALA A 26 -16.68 -9.45 -10.50
C ALA A 26 -15.78 -9.89 -9.34
N LEU A 27 -15.39 -8.95 -8.46
CA LEU A 27 -14.62 -9.26 -7.26
C LEU A 27 -15.40 -10.22 -6.35
N ARG A 28 -16.70 -9.99 -6.13
CA ARG A 28 -17.57 -10.91 -5.38
C ARG A 28 -17.59 -12.30 -6.01
N GLN A 29 -17.71 -12.40 -7.33
CA GLN A 29 -17.67 -13.69 -8.01
C GLN A 29 -16.35 -14.43 -7.79
N VAL A 30 -15.22 -13.71 -7.74
CA VAL A 30 -13.93 -14.32 -7.37
C VAL A 30 -13.99 -14.79 -5.92
N ARG A 31 -14.33 -13.87 -5.00
CA ARG A 31 -14.39 -14.15 -3.55
C ARG A 31 -15.18 -15.40 -3.19
N GLU A 32 -16.36 -15.56 -3.80
CA GLU A 32 -17.26 -16.69 -3.55
C GLU A 32 -16.80 -18.03 -4.15
N ASN A 33 -15.78 -18.01 -5.04
CA ASN A 33 -15.37 -19.16 -5.83
C ASN A 33 -13.93 -19.61 -5.65
N VAL A 34 -13.16 -18.98 -4.74
CA VAL A 34 -11.75 -19.31 -4.48
C VAL A 34 -11.49 -19.43 -2.99
N GLY A 35 -10.53 -20.30 -2.63
CA GLY A 35 -10.08 -20.48 -1.24
C GLY A 35 -8.84 -19.67 -0.87
N VAL A 36 -8.18 -19.02 -1.84
CA VAL A 36 -7.02 -18.17 -1.56
C VAL A 36 -7.46 -16.83 -0.96
N PRO A 37 -6.70 -16.25 0.00
CA PRO A 37 -6.97 -14.91 0.49
C PRO A 37 -6.88 -13.88 -0.64
N ILE A 38 -7.72 -12.85 -0.60
CA ILE A 38 -7.77 -11.77 -1.58
C ILE A 38 -7.25 -10.48 -0.96
N CYS A 39 -6.39 -9.77 -1.68
CA CYS A 39 -5.93 -8.43 -1.35
C CYS A 39 -6.30 -7.44 -2.46
N VAL A 40 -6.85 -6.29 -2.09
CA VAL A 40 -7.18 -5.20 -3.04
C VAL A 40 -6.92 -3.84 -2.41
N GLY A 41 -6.80 -2.81 -3.24
CA GLY A 41 -6.84 -1.45 -2.73
C GLY A 41 -5.82 -0.47 -3.29
N GLU A 42 -4.78 -0.90 -4.01
CA GLU A 42 -3.76 0.00 -4.57
C GLU A 42 -4.35 1.06 -5.52
N ARG A 43 -5.45 0.73 -6.18
CA ARG A 43 -6.13 1.58 -7.16
C ARG A 43 -7.40 2.24 -6.64
N LEU A 44 -7.74 2.04 -5.36
CA LEU A 44 -8.88 2.68 -4.73
C LEU A 44 -8.49 4.04 -4.15
N HIS A 45 -9.35 5.03 -4.39
CA HIS A 45 -9.19 6.40 -3.92
C HIS A 45 -10.14 6.67 -2.76
N THR A 46 -9.67 7.32 -1.73
CA THR A 46 -10.42 7.70 -0.55
C THR A 46 -11.12 6.54 0.18
N ARG A 47 -11.52 6.76 1.43
CA ARG A 47 -12.24 5.76 2.23
C ARG A 47 -13.56 5.30 1.62
N TRP A 48 -14.19 6.12 0.81
CA TRP A 48 -15.51 5.83 0.27
C TRP A 48 -15.50 4.64 -0.70
N GLU A 49 -14.41 4.44 -1.43
CA GLU A 49 -14.27 3.30 -2.32
C GLU A 49 -13.95 2.00 -1.57
N PHE A 50 -13.43 2.09 -0.32
CA PHE A 50 -13.22 0.93 0.54
C PHE A 50 -14.50 0.47 1.25
N VAL A 51 -15.52 1.34 1.41
CA VAL A 51 -16.77 0.95 2.07
C VAL A 51 -17.39 -0.30 1.46
N PRO A 52 -17.66 -0.39 0.15
CA PRO A 52 -18.27 -1.59 -0.42
C PRO A 52 -17.39 -2.84 -0.34
N ILE A 53 -16.07 -2.67 -0.28
CA ILE A 53 -15.13 -3.80 -0.10
C ILE A 53 -15.29 -4.39 1.30
N LEU A 54 -15.31 -3.55 2.31
CA LEU A 54 -15.39 -3.97 3.72
C LEU A 54 -16.79 -4.47 4.08
N GLU A 55 -17.85 -3.73 3.75
CA GLU A 55 -19.23 -4.10 4.06
C GLU A 55 -19.66 -5.43 3.44
N ASN A 56 -19.07 -5.78 2.31
CA ASN A 56 -19.41 -7.02 1.60
C ASN A 56 -18.33 -8.11 1.75
N GLU A 57 -17.35 -7.92 2.62
CA GLU A 57 -16.29 -8.90 2.91
C GLU A 57 -15.57 -9.41 1.65
N LEU A 58 -15.28 -8.48 0.70
CA LEU A 58 -14.74 -8.84 -0.60
C LEU A 58 -13.24 -9.07 -0.61
N ALA A 59 -12.54 -8.73 0.48
CA ALA A 59 -11.11 -8.92 0.61
C ALA A 59 -10.72 -9.34 2.03
N ASP A 60 -9.66 -10.14 2.15
CA ASP A 60 -9.06 -10.56 3.42
C ASP A 60 -8.01 -9.56 3.90
N PHE A 61 -7.40 -8.82 2.98
CA PHE A 61 -6.43 -7.74 3.21
C PHE A 61 -6.77 -6.56 2.33
N ILE A 62 -6.45 -5.34 2.80
CA ILE A 62 -6.51 -4.16 1.96
C ILE A 62 -5.12 -3.51 1.86
N MET A 63 -4.82 -2.96 0.67
CA MET A 63 -3.52 -2.33 0.39
C MET A 63 -3.66 -0.94 -0.24
N PRO A 64 -4.22 0.02 0.51
CA PRO A 64 -4.30 1.39 0.02
C PRO A 64 -2.92 2.03 -0.16
N ASP A 65 -2.72 2.73 -1.27
CA ASP A 65 -1.51 3.54 -1.50
C ASP A 65 -1.70 4.95 -0.93
N VAL A 66 -0.77 5.40 -0.10
CA VAL A 66 -0.90 6.70 0.59
C VAL A 66 -0.95 7.88 -0.38
N THR A 67 -0.29 7.77 -1.55
CA THR A 67 -0.25 8.83 -2.57
C THR A 67 -1.53 8.86 -3.41
N TRP A 68 -2.25 7.75 -3.51
CA TRP A 68 -3.47 7.60 -4.30
C TRP A 68 -4.73 7.79 -3.46
N THR A 69 -4.74 7.33 -2.23
CA THR A 69 -5.94 7.41 -1.37
C THR A 69 -6.26 8.81 -0.84
N GLY A 70 -5.31 9.74 -0.88
CA GLY A 70 -5.51 11.10 -0.38
C GLY A 70 -4.62 11.47 0.82
N GLY A 71 -3.49 10.80 0.98
CA GLY A 71 -2.46 11.10 1.98
C GLY A 71 -2.61 10.36 3.30
N ILE A 72 -1.70 10.65 4.24
CA ILE A 72 -1.58 9.97 5.54
C ILE A 72 -2.89 9.99 6.34
N SER A 73 -3.57 11.13 6.36
CA SER A 73 -4.82 11.29 7.13
C SER A 73 -5.94 10.41 6.58
N GLU A 74 -6.01 10.25 5.27
CA GLU A 74 -7.01 9.39 4.63
C GLU A 74 -6.66 7.91 4.81
N LEU A 75 -5.39 7.55 4.61
CA LEU A 75 -4.88 6.20 4.88
C LEU A 75 -5.21 5.74 6.30
N LYS A 76 -5.02 6.62 7.30
CA LYS A 76 -5.36 6.32 8.70
C LYS A 76 -6.85 6.10 8.91
N LYS A 77 -7.72 6.87 8.24
CA LYS A 77 -9.17 6.68 8.32
C LYS A 77 -9.60 5.36 7.69
N ILE A 78 -8.98 4.98 6.54
CA ILE A 78 -9.19 3.69 5.90
C ILE A 78 -8.79 2.56 6.88
N ALA A 79 -7.62 2.67 7.50
CA ALA A 79 -7.15 1.70 8.49
C ALA A 79 -8.11 1.54 9.68
N THR A 80 -8.58 2.65 10.25
CA THR A 80 -9.55 2.63 11.35
C THR A 80 -10.90 2.02 10.94
N MET A 81 -11.33 2.28 9.71
CA MET A 81 -12.55 1.67 9.17
C MET A 81 -12.36 0.16 8.99
N ALA A 82 -11.24 -0.27 8.41
CA ALA A 82 -10.91 -1.69 8.20
C ALA A 82 -10.76 -2.45 9.54
N GLU A 83 -10.25 -1.80 10.59
CA GLU A 83 -10.16 -2.37 11.93
C GLU A 83 -11.53 -2.82 12.45
N ALA A 84 -12.57 -2.02 12.23
CA ALA A 84 -13.94 -2.34 12.65
C ALA A 84 -14.51 -3.60 11.95
N TYR A 85 -13.94 -3.98 10.82
CA TYR A 85 -14.28 -5.19 10.06
C TYR A 85 -13.25 -6.32 10.24
N TYR A 86 -12.29 -6.16 11.14
CA TYR A 86 -11.19 -7.12 11.35
C TYR A 86 -10.33 -7.38 10.11
N VAL A 87 -10.28 -6.43 9.18
CA VAL A 87 -9.47 -6.53 7.96
C VAL A 87 -8.10 -5.87 8.19
N PRO A 88 -7.00 -6.62 8.07
CA PRO A 88 -5.66 -6.08 8.17
C PRO A 88 -5.31 -5.21 6.96
N ILE A 89 -4.46 -4.21 7.21
CA ILE A 89 -4.01 -3.25 6.22
C ILE A 89 -2.51 -3.40 5.93
N SER A 90 -2.16 -3.33 4.65
CA SER A 90 -0.78 -3.40 4.15
C SER A 90 -0.61 -2.30 3.09
N PRO A 91 -0.10 -1.11 3.44
CA PRO A 91 0.03 -0.03 2.47
C PRO A 91 0.86 -0.43 1.26
N HIS A 92 0.32 -0.17 0.06
CA HIS A 92 0.97 -0.37 -1.21
C HIS A 92 2.12 0.63 -1.43
N ASP A 93 3.21 0.19 -2.06
CA ASP A 93 4.26 1.06 -2.60
C ASP A 93 4.77 0.61 -3.96
N ALA A 94 4.58 1.48 -4.95
CA ALA A 94 5.27 1.43 -6.23
C ALA A 94 5.87 2.79 -6.62
N SER A 95 5.81 3.79 -5.72
CA SER A 95 6.12 5.19 -5.99
C SER A 95 7.52 5.60 -5.53
N GLY A 96 7.91 5.25 -4.29
CA GLY A 96 9.23 5.60 -3.79
C GLY A 96 9.30 5.86 -2.28
N PRO A 97 10.45 6.36 -1.78
CA PRO A 97 10.74 6.42 -0.34
C PRO A 97 9.78 7.33 0.44
N ILE A 98 9.23 8.37 -0.18
CA ILE A 98 8.23 9.24 0.45
C ILE A 98 6.96 8.43 0.72
N ASN A 99 6.51 7.62 -0.25
CA ASN A 99 5.34 6.75 -0.11
C ASN A 99 5.56 5.70 0.98
N VAL A 100 6.69 4.98 0.93
CA VAL A 100 7.07 3.96 1.93
C VAL A 100 7.05 4.54 3.33
N LEU A 101 7.74 5.68 3.54
CA LEU A 101 7.83 6.30 4.87
C LEU A 101 6.49 6.85 5.36
N ALA A 102 5.72 7.49 4.48
CA ALA A 102 4.39 7.97 4.84
C ALA A 102 3.45 6.81 5.24
N GLY A 103 3.49 5.71 4.50
CA GLY A 103 2.79 4.47 4.83
C GLY A 103 3.26 3.88 6.16
N ALA A 104 4.57 3.78 6.37
CA ALA A 104 5.15 3.23 7.60
C ALA A 104 4.80 4.08 8.84
N HIS A 105 4.88 5.41 8.74
CA HIS A 105 4.46 6.31 9.83
C HIS A 105 2.96 6.15 10.16
N ALA A 106 2.11 6.03 9.14
CA ALA A 106 0.68 5.77 9.35
C ALA A 106 0.49 4.43 10.07
N MET A 107 1.16 3.37 9.62
CA MET A 107 1.05 2.02 10.19
C MET A 107 1.56 1.91 11.62
N ALA A 108 2.57 2.67 12.00
CA ALA A 108 3.03 2.73 13.39
C ALA A 108 1.96 3.22 14.38
N SER A 109 0.87 3.79 13.89
CA SER A 109 -0.22 4.35 14.69
C SER A 109 -1.54 3.56 14.64
N VAL A 110 -1.58 2.39 13.97
CA VAL A 110 -2.80 1.59 13.80
C VAL A 110 -2.57 0.14 14.24
N PRO A 111 -3.54 -0.49 14.94
CA PRO A 111 -3.35 -1.82 15.52
C PRO A 111 -3.50 -2.94 14.48
N ASN A 112 -4.25 -2.72 13.41
CA ASN A 112 -4.53 -3.72 12.37
C ASN A 112 -3.55 -3.67 11.19
N HIS A 113 -2.38 -3.03 11.37
CA HIS A 113 -1.34 -3.10 10.34
C HIS A 113 -0.80 -4.53 10.20
N TYR A 114 -0.49 -4.91 8.96
CA TYR A 114 0.08 -6.21 8.67
C TYR A 114 1.52 -6.10 8.15
N ARG A 115 1.71 -5.37 7.07
CA ARG A 115 3.01 -5.11 6.44
C ARG A 115 3.05 -3.71 5.85
N VAL A 116 4.24 -3.25 5.48
CA VAL A 116 4.46 -2.13 4.57
C VAL A 116 5.15 -2.71 3.34
N GLU A 117 4.59 -2.50 2.17
CA GLU A 117 5.21 -2.93 0.94
C GLU A 117 6.42 -2.06 0.61
N THR A 118 7.46 -2.69 0.07
CA THR A 118 8.61 -2.02 -0.53
C THR A 118 9.02 -2.73 -1.80
N HIS A 119 9.38 -1.98 -2.82
CA HIS A 119 9.82 -2.55 -4.09
C HIS A 119 11.32 -2.84 -4.04
N SER A 120 11.69 -4.06 -3.67
CA SER A 120 13.09 -4.47 -3.43
C SER A 120 14.05 -4.12 -4.57
N ALA A 121 13.63 -4.26 -5.83
CA ALA A 121 14.43 -3.90 -7.00
C ALA A 121 14.69 -2.39 -7.15
N LYS A 122 13.90 -1.54 -6.46
CA LYS A 122 14.01 -0.08 -6.52
C LYS A 122 14.64 0.54 -5.27
N LEU A 123 14.90 -0.23 -4.21
CA LEU A 123 15.43 0.32 -2.96
C LEU A 123 16.70 1.14 -3.18
N ASN A 124 17.66 0.64 -3.97
CA ASN A 124 18.86 1.40 -4.30
C ASN A 124 18.59 2.68 -5.12
N ALA A 125 17.49 2.73 -5.88
CA ALA A 125 17.10 3.92 -6.62
C ALA A 125 16.39 4.94 -5.73
N TYR A 126 15.87 4.54 -4.57
CA TYR A 126 15.26 5.46 -3.62
C TYR A 126 16.31 6.37 -2.95
N ASP A 127 17.52 5.87 -2.78
CA ASP A 127 18.60 6.58 -2.07
C ASP A 127 19.18 7.76 -2.86
N VAL A 128 18.91 7.84 -4.19
CA VAL A 128 19.52 8.87 -5.04
C VAL A 128 18.95 10.29 -4.84
N PHE A 129 17.82 10.43 -4.20
CA PHE A 129 17.17 11.73 -4.00
C PHE A 129 16.74 12.02 -2.55
N ILE A 130 17.22 11.22 -1.62
CA ILE A 130 17.07 11.42 -0.18
C ILE A 130 18.43 11.47 0.50
N ASP A 131 18.52 12.16 1.65
CA ASP A 131 19.78 12.43 2.35
C ASP A 131 20.42 11.19 3.00
N HIS A 132 19.67 10.11 3.16
CA HIS A 132 20.18 8.84 3.67
C HIS A 132 19.23 7.68 3.28
N PRO A 133 19.76 6.45 3.10
CA PRO A 133 18.97 5.26 2.79
C PRO A 133 17.84 5.01 3.79
N LEU A 134 16.77 4.34 3.33
CA LEU A 134 15.75 3.80 4.22
C LEU A 134 16.40 2.82 5.21
N ASP A 135 16.14 2.98 6.50
CA ASP A 135 16.66 2.07 7.52
C ASP A 135 15.85 0.77 7.55
N ILE A 136 16.22 -0.15 6.65
CA ILE A 136 15.61 -1.48 6.54
C ILE A 136 16.60 -2.52 7.08
N ARG A 137 16.21 -3.25 8.11
CA ARG A 137 17.01 -4.27 8.76
C ARG A 137 16.23 -5.57 8.82
N GLY A 138 16.63 -6.56 8.02
CA GLY A 138 15.90 -7.82 7.87
C GLY A 138 14.51 -7.58 7.27
N ASP A 139 13.48 -7.87 8.02
CA ASP A 139 12.08 -7.75 7.66
C ASP A 139 11.39 -6.48 8.20
N LYS A 140 12.16 -5.53 8.73
CA LYS A 140 11.63 -4.35 9.42
C LYS A 140 12.17 -3.06 8.84
N ILE A 141 11.27 -2.07 8.73
CA ILE A 141 11.63 -0.67 8.51
C ILE A 141 11.66 0.06 9.85
N TYR A 142 12.71 0.83 10.09
CA TYR A 142 12.88 1.64 11.29
C TYR A 142 12.60 3.10 10.98
N LEU A 143 11.69 3.70 11.74
CA LEU A 143 11.34 5.11 11.61
C LEU A 143 12.31 5.97 12.40
N SER A 144 12.70 7.09 11.82
CA SER A 144 13.57 8.08 12.45
C SER A 144 12.78 9.00 13.40
N ASP A 145 13.43 9.48 14.46
CA ASP A 145 12.90 10.54 15.35
C ASP A 145 13.07 11.96 14.76
N ARG A 146 13.61 12.09 13.54
CA ARG A 146 13.74 13.38 12.84
C ARG A 146 12.35 13.92 12.46
N PRO A 147 12.19 15.26 12.35
CA PRO A 147 10.93 15.87 11.95
C PRO A 147 10.41 15.38 10.61
N GLY A 148 9.09 15.45 10.43
CA GLY A 148 8.39 15.05 9.20
C GLY A 148 8.45 13.56 8.95
N LEU A 149 8.84 13.14 7.76
CA LEU A 149 9.03 11.72 7.41
C LEU A 149 10.42 11.20 7.80
N GLY A 150 11.25 12.03 8.44
CA GLY A 150 12.59 11.65 8.87
C GLY A 150 13.66 11.74 7.78
N ILE A 151 13.35 12.22 6.59
CA ILE A 151 14.27 12.40 5.46
C ILE A 151 14.27 13.84 4.95
N GLU A 152 15.38 14.21 4.28
CA GLU A 152 15.47 15.42 3.48
C GLU A 152 15.66 15.04 2.00
N LEU A 153 15.02 15.79 1.11
CA LEU A 153 15.17 15.57 -0.33
C LEU A 153 16.41 16.23 -0.86
N ASP A 154 17.17 15.55 -1.72
CA ASP A 154 18.26 16.15 -2.51
C ASP A 154 17.64 17.06 -3.59
N LYS A 155 17.60 18.37 -3.25
CA LYS A 155 16.98 19.38 -4.12
C LYS A 155 17.76 19.61 -5.41
N ASP A 156 19.05 19.37 -5.40
CA ASP A 156 19.90 19.58 -6.60
C ASP A 156 19.72 18.40 -7.55
N TYR A 157 19.68 17.18 -7.03
CA TYR A 157 19.30 16.02 -7.83
C TYR A 157 17.90 16.19 -8.44
N MET A 158 16.92 16.60 -7.64
CA MET A 158 15.55 16.80 -8.12
C MET A 158 15.47 17.86 -9.23
N ARG A 159 16.17 19.01 -9.06
CA ARG A 159 16.21 20.05 -10.10
C ARG A 159 16.83 19.57 -11.40
N ALA A 160 17.87 18.74 -11.32
CA ALA A 160 18.53 18.18 -12.49
C ALA A 160 17.65 17.15 -13.26
N HIS A 161 16.62 16.62 -12.62
CA HIS A 161 15.74 15.56 -13.17
C HIS A 161 14.29 16.01 -13.36
N VAL A 162 14.04 17.32 -13.37
CA VAL A 162 12.69 17.86 -13.64
C VAL A 162 12.22 17.46 -15.04
N VAL A 163 11.06 16.87 -15.13
CA VAL A 163 10.42 16.57 -16.42
C VAL A 163 9.79 17.84 -16.98
N ALA A 164 10.06 18.15 -18.26
CA ALA A 164 9.51 19.32 -18.91
C ALA A 164 7.98 19.39 -18.79
N GLY A 165 7.48 20.53 -18.30
CA GLY A 165 6.05 20.76 -18.07
C GLY A 165 5.56 20.49 -16.63
N TYR A 166 6.42 19.97 -15.73
CA TYR A 166 6.04 19.65 -14.35
C TYR A 166 6.86 20.41 -13.28
N GLY A 167 7.77 21.26 -13.67
CA GLY A 167 8.58 22.10 -12.79
C GLY A 167 8.28 23.58 -13.04
N GLY A 168 7.32 24.11 -12.32
CA GLY A 168 7.03 25.54 -12.30
C GLY A 168 7.40 26.16 -10.96
#